data_3ce5e0d1591c9fe87fdb9ca702b445a8
#
_entry.id   3ce5e0d1591c9fe87fdb9ca702b445a8
#
_cell.length_a   1.000
_cell.length_b   1.000
_cell.length_c   1.000
_cell.angle_alpha   90.00
_cell.angle_beta   90.00
_cell.angle_gamma   90.00
#
_symmetry.space_group_name_H-M   'P 1'
#
loop_
_entity.id
_entity.type
_entity.pdbx_description
1 polymer ?
#
loop_
_entity_poly.entity_id
_entity_poly.type
_entity_poly.pdbx_seq_one_letter_code
_entity_poly.pdbx_strand_id
1 'polypeptide(L)'
;MNLRTPDLYRTERFNRWFDSLKDHVAKMAIRTRLTRIASGNFGDCKKIGNISEAKINVGQGYRIYFTIKGRQVILLLAGGTKNTQSEDIKLAQSLAKMDIEL
;
A
#
# COMPACT_ATOMS: atom_id res chain seq x y z
N MET A 1 -9.71 -3.44 -27.70
CA MET A 1 -9.61 -2.39 -26.68
C MET A 1 -8.66 -2.81 -25.57
N ASN A 2 -7.72 -1.99 -25.23
CA ASN A 2 -6.77 -2.29 -24.19
C ASN A 2 -7.23 -1.73 -22.86
N LEU A 3 -7.47 -2.64 -21.92
CA LEU A 3 -7.72 -2.25 -20.54
C LEU A 3 -6.36 -2.12 -19.87
N ARG A 4 -5.99 -0.90 -19.59
CA ARG A 4 -4.72 -0.65 -18.97
C ARG A 4 -4.86 -0.72 -17.46
N THR A 5 -4.06 -1.61 -16.84
CA THR A 5 -3.99 -1.66 -15.39
C THR A 5 -3.16 -0.49 -14.88
N PRO A 6 -3.45 0.02 -13.69
CA PRO A 6 -2.60 1.05 -13.08
C PRO A 6 -1.17 0.57 -12.90
N ASP A 7 -0.22 1.46 -13.09
CA ASP A 7 1.16 1.19 -12.75
C ASP A 7 1.32 1.23 -11.24
N LEU A 8 1.97 0.23 -10.69
CA LEU A 8 2.22 0.13 -9.26
C LEU A 8 3.68 0.43 -8.98
N TYR A 9 3.93 1.46 -8.20
CA TYR A 9 5.27 1.86 -7.80
C TYR A 9 5.43 1.72 -6.30
N ARG A 10 6.62 1.34 -5.89
CA ARG A 10 6.94 1.13 -4.47
C ARG A 10 7.99 2.14 -4.05
N THR A 11 7.71 2.86 -2.96
CA THR A 11 8.75 3.67 -2.34
C THR A 11 9.81 2.77 -1.72
N GLU A 12 11.00 3.31 -1.55
CA GLU A 12 12.07 2.59 -0.88
C GLU A 12 11.67 2.19 0.54
N ARG A 13 10.95 3.05 1.23
CA ARG A 13 10.43 2.78 2.57
C ARG A 13 9.50 1.56 2.56
N PHE A 14 8.59 1.49 1.60
CA PHE A 14 7.69 0.34 1.49
C PHE A 14 8.49 -0.94 1.26
N ASN A 15 9.46 -0.89 0.36
CA ASN A 15 10.29 -2.06 0.05
C ASN A 15 11.06 -2.54 1.27
N ARG A 16 11.66 -1.62 2.02
CA ARG A 16 12.39 -1.99 3.24
C ARG A 16 11.47 -2.64 4.27
N TRP A 17 10.29 -2.08 4.46
CA TRP A 17 9.31 -2.67 5.37
C TRP A 17 8.93 -4.07 4.92
N PHE A 18 8.57 -4.22 3.65
CA PHE A 18 8.16 -5.51 3.10
C PHE A 18 9.27 -6.56 3.23
N ASP A 19 10.49 -6.19 2.90
CA ASP A 19 11.63 -7.10 2.98
C ASP A 19 11.96 -7.50 4.42
N SER A 20 11.62 -6.65 5.39
CA SER A 20 11.88 -6.93 6.79
C SER A 20 10.90 -7.93 7.41
N LEU A 21 9.79 -8.21 6.74
CA LEU A 21 8.78 -9.12 7.27
C LEU A 21 9.31 -10.55 7.32
N LYS A 22 9.15 -11.18 8.47
CA LYS A 22 9.60 -12.56 8.69
C LYS A 22 8.47 -13.57 8.47
N ASP A 23 7.24 -13.12 8.50
CA ASP A 23 6.07 -13.96 8.30
C ASP A 23 5.84 -14.18 6.80
N HIS A 24 6.21 -15.36 6.31
CA HIS A 24 6.09 -15.69 4.89
C HIS A 24 4.64 -15.75 4.42
N VAL A 25 3.73 -16.18 5.29
CA VAL A 25 2.30 -16.22 4.94
C VAL A 25 1.79 -14.80 4.75
N ALA A 26 2.20 -13.89 5.62
CA ALA A 26 1.85 -12.48 5.49
C ALA A 26 2.42 -11.88 4.20
N LYS A 27 3.68 -12.17 3.89
CA LYS A 27 4.30 -11.68 2.65
C LYS A 27 3.52 -12.12 1.42
N MET A 28 3.11 -13.38 1.38
CA MET A 28 2.33 -13.91 0.26
C MET A 28 0.97 -13.22 0.16
N ALA A 29 0.31 -13.01 1.30
CA ALA A 29 -0.98 -12.33 1.34
C ALA A 29 -0.87 -10.89 0.85
N ILE A 30 0.21 -10.21 1.24
CA ILE A 30 0.48 -8.84 0.79
C ILE A 30 0.72 -8.81 -0.72
N ARG A 31 1.55 -9.70 -1.24
CA ARG A 31 1.80 -9.79 -2.68
C ARG A 31 0.51 -10.01 -3.47
N THR A 32 -0.34 -10.91 -2.98
CA THR A 32 -1.62 -11.18 -3.62
C THR A 32 -2.48 -9.92 -3.64
N ARG A 33 -2.53 -9.17 -2.53
CA ARG A 33 -3.30 -7.95 -2.48
C ARG A 33 -2.73 -6.90 -3.43
N LEU A 34 -1.42 -6.77 -3.51
CA LEU A 34 -0.78 -5.82 -4.43
C LEU A 34 -1.13 -6.13 -5.88
N THR A 35 -1.13 -7.40 -6.25
CA THR A 35 -1.52 -7.83 -7.59
C THR A 35 -2.96 -7.43 -7.89
N ARG A 36 -3.87 -7.62 -6.93
CA ARG A 36 -5.28 -7.23 -7.08
C ARG A 36 -5.45 -5.72 -7.18
N ILE A 37 -4.73 -4.98 -6.35
CA ILE A 37 -4.76 -3.51 -6.39
C ILE A 37 -4.29 -3.03 -7.76
N ALA A 38 -3.21 -3.60 -8.28
CA ALA A 38 -2.68 -3.24 -9.59
C ALA A 38 -3.67 -3.52 -10.72
N SER A 39 -4.56 -4.50 -10.54
CA SER A 39 -5.60 -4.79 -11.53
C SER A 39 -6.90 -4.01 -11.30
N GLY A 40 -6.92 -3.12 -10.31
CA GLY A 40 -8.09 -2.31 -9.99
C GLY A 40 -9.04 -2.93 -8.98
N ASN A 41 -8.72 -4.09 -8.43
CA ASN A 41 -9.52 -4.74 -7.41
C ASN A 41 -8.92 -4.45 -6.04
N PHE A 42 -9.42 -3.41 -5.37
CA PHE A 42 -8.81 -2.92 -4.13
C PHE A 42 -9.09 -3.77 -2.90
N GLY A 43 -10.20 -4.49 -2.88
CA GLY A 43 -10.58 -5.31 -1.73
C GLY A 43 -10.95 -4.45 -0.53
N ASP A 44 -10.55 -4.89 0.66
CA ASP A 44 -10.85 -4.20 1.92
C ASP A 44 -9.93 -2.99 2.07
N CYS A 45 -10.38 -1.87 1.54
CA CYS A 45 -9.67 -0.59 1.54
C CYS A 45 -10.58 0.53 2.00
N LYS A 46 -9.98 1.53 2.63
CA LYS A 46 -10.70 2.75 2.94
C LYS A 46 -9.81 3.97 2.69
N LYS A 47 -10.46 5.08 2.39
CA LYS A 47 -9.75 6.33 2.17
C LYS A 47 -9.56 7.07 3.48
N ILE A 48 -8.35 7.55 3.72
CA ILE A 48 -8.00 8.31 4.91
C ILE A 48 -7.29 9.59 4.45
N GLY A 49 -8.04 10.68 4.31
CA GLY A 49 -7.49 11.92 3.79
C GLY A 49 -6.95 11.74 2.38
N ASN A 50 -5.66 12.02 2.20
CA ASN A 50 -5.00 11.95 0.89
C ASN A 50 -4.40 10.58 0.56
N ILE A 51 -4.66 9.57 1.40
CA ILE A 51 -4.15 8.21 1.19
C ILE A 51 -5.28 7.19 1.28
N SER A 52 -4.97 5.96 0.92
CA SER A 52 -5.84 4.80 1.14
C SER A 52 -5.11 3.77 1.97
N GLU A 53 -5.86 3.05 2.77
CA GLU A 53 -5.37 1.97 3.61
C GLU A 53 -5.97 0.65 3.16
N ALA A 54 -5.13 -0.30 2.81
CA ALA A 54 -5.55 -1.66 2.52
C ALA A 54 -5.25 -2.54 3.72
N LYS A 55 -6.27 -3.22 4.22
CA LYS A 55 -6.17 -4.06 5.40
C LYS A 55 -6.00 -5.52 4.98
N ILE A 56 -4.99 -6.17 5.54
CA ILE A 56 -4.72 -7.58 5.27
C ILE A 56 -4.83 -8.34 6.58
N ASN A 57 -5.90 -9.15 6.70
CA ASN A 57 -6.23 -9.85 7.95
C ASN A 57 -5.55 -11.22 7.99
N VAL A 58 -4.25 -11.20 8.19
CA VAL A 58 -3.43 -12.41 8.31
C VAL A 58 -2.49 -12.20 9.50
N GLY A 59 -2.31 -13.22 10.29
CA GLY A 59 -1.43 -13.15 11.45
C GLY A 59 -1.85 -12.03 12.41
N GLN A 60 -0.90 -11.16 12.74
CA GLN A 60 -1.16 -10.03 13.64
C GLN A 60 -1.92 -8.88 12.98
N GLY A 61 -2.24 -9.01 11.70
CA GLY A 61 -2.88 -7.95 10.94
C GLY A 61 -1.87 -6.97 10.36
N TYR A 62 -1.98 -6.75 9.05
CA TYR A 62 -1.07 -5.87 8.33
C TYR A 62 -1.87 -4.82 7.58
N ARG A 63 -1.24 -3.68 7.32
CA ARG A 63 -1.84 -2.58 6.59
C ARG A 63 -0.84 -2.02 5.59
N ILE A 64 -1.35 -1.68 4.42
CA ILE A 64 -0.57 -1.05 3.36
C ILE A 64 -1.19 0.30 3.07
N TYR A 65 -0.36 1.32 2.95
CA TYR A 65 -0.80 2.68 2.68
C TYR A 65 -0.33 3.10 1.30
N PHE A 66 -1.25 3.63 0.51
CA PHE A 66 -0.95 4.03 -0.85
C PHE A 66 -1.74 5.27 -1.25
N THR A 67 -1.31 5.91 -2.32
CA THR A 67 -2.06 6.98 -2.93
C THR A 67 -2.14 6.72 -4.43
N ILE A 68 -3.19 7.25 -5.04
CA ILE A 68 -3.40 7.11 -6.48
C ILE A 68 -3.14 8.45 -7.12
N LYS A 69 -2.18 8.50 -8.05
CA LYS A 69 -1.88 9.72 -8.80
C LYS A 69 -2.50 9.60 -10.19
N GLY A 70 -3.42 10.51 -10.49
CA GLY A 70 -4.18 10.45 -11.72
C GLY A 70 -5.04 9.18 -11.75
N ARG A 71 -5.10 8.54 -12.89
CA ARG A 71 -5.91 7.34 -13.06
C ARG A 71 -5.12 6.04 -13.07
N GLN A 72 -3.81 6.13 -13.21
CA GLN A 72 -3.02 4.97 -13.60
C GLN A 72 -1.80 4.72 -12.74
N VAL A 73 -1.57 5.54 -11.74
CA VAL A 73 -0.38 5.37 -10.91
C VAL A 73 -0.78 5.14 -9.47
N ILE A 74 -0.36 4.01 -8.93
CA ILE A 74 -0.55 3.69 -7.52
C ILE A 74 0.83 3.71 -6.87
N LEU A 75 0.99 4.58 -5.90
CA LEU A 75 2.25 4.74 -5.19
C LEU A 75 2.11 4.14 -3.80
N LEU A 76 2.87 3.08 -3.55
CA LEU A 76 2.92 2.43 -2.24
C LEU A 76 3.84 3.21 -1.33
N LEU A 77 3.29 3.73 -0.26
CA LEU A 77 3.97 4.69 0.62
C LEU A 77 4.62 4.03 1.82
N ALA A 78 3.87 3.19 2.49
CA ALA A 78 4.33 2.58 3.74
C ALA A 78 3.51 1.34 4.04
N GLY A 79 3.98 0.55 4.98
CA GLY A 79 3.26 -0.58 5.53
C GLY A 79 3.50 -0.68 7.02
N GLY A 80 2.66 -1.43 7.69
CA GLY A 80 2.79 -1.62 9.12
C GLY A 80 1.76 -2.60 9.65
N THR A 81 1.59 -2.57 10.97
CA THR A 81 0.64 -3.40 11.68
C THR A 81 -0.39 -2.53 12.40
N LYS A 82 -1.34 -3.16 13.05
CA LYS A 82 -2.31 -2.44 13.86
C LYS A 82 -1.62 -1.61 14.96
N ASN A 83 -0.53 -2.11 15.51
CA ASN A 83 0.17 -1.43 16.60
C ASN A 83 0.86 -0.14 16.18
N THR A 84 1.24 -0.03 14.91
CA THR A 84 1.93 1.15 14.38
C THR A 84 1.02 2.00 13.49
N GLN A 85 -0.25 1.67 13.43
CA GLN A 85 -1.19 2.26 12.47
C GLN A 85 -1.22 3.79 12.52
N SER A 86 -1.32 4.36 13.70
CA SER A 86 -1.44 5.82 13.84
C SER A 86 -0.23 6.55 13.26
N GLU A 87 0.97 6.08 13.57
CA GLU A 87 2.21 6.67 13.07
C GLU A 87 2.37 6.45 11.58
N ASP A 88 2.02 5.24 11.11
CA ASP A 88 2.13 4.89 9.70
C ASP A 88 1.20 5.74 8.84
N ILE A 89 -0.01 6.02 9.32
CA ILE A 89 -0.95 6.90 8.62
C ILE A 89 -0.35 8.30 8.47
N LYS A 90 0.17 8.86 9.55
CA LYS A 90 0.77 10.20 9.51
C LYS A 90 1.93 10.26 8.53
N LEU A 91 2.78 9.24 8.58
CA LEU A 91 3.92 9.16 7.68
C LEU A 91 3.47 9.04 6.23
N ALA A 92 2.52 8.16 5.95
CA ALA A 92 2.03 7.97 4.59
C ALA A 92 1.38 9.25 4.05
N GLN A 93 0.59 9.94 4.87
CA GLN A 93 -0.02 11.22 4.48
C GLN A 93 1.04 12.27 4.17
N SER A 94 2.10 12.30 4.96
CA SER A 94 3.22 13.21 4.76
C SER A 94 3.93 12.91 3.44
N LEU A 95 4.20 11.64 3.16
CA LEU A 95 4.84 11.21 1.92
C LEU A 95 3.98 11.54 0.70
N ALA A 96 2.68 11.31 0.80
CA ALA A 96 1.76 11.63 -0.29
C ALA A 96 1.74 13.13 -0.58
N LYS A 97 1.84 13.95 0.47
CA LYS A 97 1.82 15.40 0.36
C LYS A 97 3.10 15.96 -0.28
N MET A 98 4.21 15.25 -0.16
CA MET A 98 5.48 15.67 -0.74
C MET A 98 5.50 15.61 -2.27
N ASP A 99 4.44 15.09 -2.88
CA ASP A 99 4.32 14.99 -4.33
C ASP A 99 5.53 14.28 -4.94
N ILE A 100 5.77 13.07 -4.47
CA ILE A 100 6.91 12.28 -4.89
C ILE A 100 6.86 12.04 -6.40
N GLU A 101 7.92 12.42 -7.10
CA GLU A 101 8.07 12.18 -8.53
C GLU A 101 8.53 10.74 -8.76
N LEU A 102 7.97 10.12 -9.79
CA LEU A 102 8.30 8.74 -10.14
C LEU A 102 9.24 8.70 -11.33
#